data_61e745cf69751a61dc274e3c65e83c80
#
_entry.id   61e745cf69751a61dc274e3c65e83c80
#
_cell.length_a   1.000
_cell.length_b   1.000
_cell.length_c   1.000
_cell.angle_alpha   90.00
_cell.angle_beta   90.00
_cell.angle_gamma   90.00
#
_symmetry.space_group_name_H-M   'P 1'
#
loop_
_entity.id
_entity.type
_entity.pdbx_description
1 polymer ?
#
loop_
_entity_poly.entity_id
_entity_poly.type
_entity_poly.pdbx_seq_one_letter_code
_entity_poly.pdbx_strand_id
1 'polypeptide(L)'
;MTPTHRNTIFIEDAKVLSHERFDANQYVLRLEAPKCAAAATPGSFVHLTCDESLPMRRPLSIMRADAARGSIDVLYKVVGPGLALLANKVAGNRVSTLGPIGKGFVPHAERPRTLLVGGGVGIPPMVFLAERLREQADWKPLVLMGSEVPFPFRARPSTILVPGAPEGVIACMPLLEEWGVPSRLASLAGYPGCYEGYVTDLAAAWLTSLDPSALGDVEMFACGPTVMLKAAAAVARRFGIPCQVSLEEFMACAVGGCAGCAVRVETPEGPAMKRVCVDGPVFDSRAVFPV
;
A
#
# COMPACT_ATOMS: atom_id res chain seq x y z
N MET A 1 31.41 11.09 10.73
CA MET A 1 30.55 11.77 9.73
C MET A 1 29.69 10.71 9.09
N THR A 2 28.39 10.73 9.31
CA THR A 2 27.46 9.84 8.63
C THR A 2 27.46 10.20 7.15
N PRO A 3 27.60 9.26 6.20
CA PRO A 3 27.62 9.59 4.78
C PRO A 3 26.34 10.34 4.41
N THR A 4 26.47 11.46 3.74
CA THR A 4 25.35 12.28 3.27
C THR A 4 24.54 11.57 2.16
N HIS A 5 25.06 10.51 1.58
CA HIS A 5 24.38 9.64 0.61
C HIS A 5 23.85 8.40 1.30
N ARG A 6 22.52 8.23 1.24
CA ARG A 6 21.85 7.03 1.80
C ARG A 6 22.13 5.76 0.98
N ASN A 7 22.57 5.86 -0.27
CA ASN A 7 22.76 4.75 -1.22
C ASN A 7 21.58 3.76 -1.28
N THR A 8 20.35 4.27 -1.14
CA THR A 8 19.13 3.45 -1.07
C THR A 8 18.19 3.72 -2.24
N ILE A 9 18.48 4.72 -3.08
CA ILE A 9 17.67 5.07 -4.26
C ILE A 9 18.54 4.87 -5.50
N PHE A 10 18.05 4.07 -6.42
CA PHE A 10 18.76 3.68 -7.65
C PHE A 10 17.97 4.14 -8.87
N ILE A 11 18.69 4.47 -9.96
CA ILE A 11 18.09 4.60 -11.29
C ILE A 11 18.43 3.31 -12.03
N GLU A 12 17.39 2.62 -12.51
CA GLU A 12 17.52 1.39 -13.29
C GLU A 12 16.71 1.53 -14.58
N ASP A 13 17.28 1.07 -15.68
CA ASP A 13 16.55 0.89 -16.94
C ASP A 13 15.88 -0.47 -16.90
N ALA A 14 14.74 -0.54 -16.20
CA ALA A 14 14.06 -1.76 -15.83
C ALA A 14 13.34 -2.38 -17.03
N LYS A 15 13.59 -3.69 -17.28
CA LYS A 15 12.88 -4.44 -18.30
C LYS A 15 11.49 -4.82 -17.79
N VAL A 16 10.48 -4.65 -18.64
CA VAL A 16 9.13 -5.16 -18.39
C VAL A 16 9.16 -6.68 -18.55
N LEU A 17 8.88 -7.39 -17.45
CA LEU A 17 8.79 -8.86 -17.44
C LEU A 17 7.39 -9.34 -17.77
N SER A 18 6.37 -8.68 -17.23
CA SER A 18 4.96 -8.90 -17.55
C SER A 18 4.15 -7.63 -17.31
N HIS A 19 3.05 -7.51 -18.03
CA HIS A 19 2.14 -6.39 -17.91
C HIS A 19 0.70 -6.90 -18.11
N GLU A 20 -0.03 -7.06 -17.01
CA GLU A 20 -1.35 -7.65 -17.02
C GLU A 20 -2.41 -6.56 -16.83
N ARG A 21 -3.43 -6.60 -17.70
CA ARG A 21 -4.57 -5.68 -17.66
C ARG A 21 -5.75 -6.30 -16.93
N PHE A 22 -6.37 -5.51 -16.08
CA PHE A 22 -7.63 -5.82 -15.38
C PHE A 22 -8.71 -4.81 -15.73
N ASP A 23 -9.94 -5.10 -15.29
CA ASP A 23 -11.09 -4.21 -15.46
C ASP A 23 -10.81 -2.82 -14.88
N ALA A 24 -11.61 -1.83 -15.33
CA ALA A 24 -11.51 -0.43 -14.94
C ALA A 24 -10.11 0.20 -15.21
N ASN A 25 -9.42 -0.26 -16.27
CA ASN A 25 -8.09 0.22 -16.68
C ASN A 25 -7.04 0.12 -15.56
N GLN A 26 -7.09 -0.95 -14.79
CA GLN A 26 -6.07 -1.31 -13.81
C GLN A 26 -5.03 -2.24 -14.45
N TYR A 27 -3.79 -2.14 -13.99
CA TYR A 27 -2.66 -2.91 -14.52
C TYR A 27 -1.74 -3.35 -13.39
N VAL A 28 -1.25 -4.60 -13.47
CA VAL A 28 -0.12 -5.08 -12.68
C VAL A 28 1.08 -5.16 -13.60
N LEU A 29 2.12 -4.39 -13.29
CA LEU A 29 3.35 -4.29 -14.05
C LEU A 29 4.49 -4.90 -13.24
N ARG A 30 5.17 -5.91 -13.80
CA ARG A 30 6.37 -6.51 -13.23
C ARG A 30 7.60 -6.03 -13.97
N LEU A 31 8.56 -5.51 -13.20
CA LEU A 31 9.81 -4.93 -13.69
C LEU A 31 11.03 -5.70 -13.16
N GLU A 32 12.01 -5.91 -14.00
CA GLU A 32 13.36 -6.35 -13.61
C GLU A 32 14.14 -5.12 -13.11
N ALA A 33 14.25 -4.99 -11.79
CA ALA A 33 14.90 -3.87 -11.11
C ALA A 33 15.64 -4.38 -9.87
N PRO A 34 16.76 -5.08 -10.04
CA PRO A 34 17.41 -5.86 -8.98
C PRO A 34 17.88 -5.02 -7.79
N LYS A 35 18.41 -3.81 -8.02
CA LYS A 35 18.85 -2.93 -6.92
C LYS A 35 17.64 -2.42 -6.14
N CYS A 36 16.59 -2.01 -6.83
CA CYS A 36 15.34 -1.59 -6.22
C CYS A 36 14.72 -2.75 -5.43
N ALA A 37 14.63 -3.95 -6.02
CA ALA A 37 14.06 -5.13 -5.38
C ALA A 37 14.80 -5.51 -4.08
N ALA A 38 16.12 -5.44 -4.08
CA ALA A 38 16.96 -5.77 -2.92
C ALA A 38 16.80 -4.78 -1.75
N ALA A 39 16.47 -3.51 -2.03
CA ALA A 39 16.38 -2.44 -1.04
C ALA A 39 14.94 -2.06 -0.68
N ALA A 40 13.94 -2.57 -1.40
CA ALA A 40 12.54 -2.21 -1.18
C ALA A 40 11.99 -2.72 0.16
N THR A 41 11.23 -1.87 0.83
CA THR A 41 10.51 -2.18 2.06
C THR A 41 9.02 -1.89 1.90
N PRO A 42 8.12 -2.58 2.65
CA PRO A 42 6.68 -2.29 2.59
C PRO A 42 6.37 -0.82 2.84
N GLY A 43 5.61 -0.20 1.92
CA GLY A 43 5.32 1.23 1.95
C GLY A 43 6.26 2.07 1.09
N SER A 44 7.39 1.53 0.59
CA SER A 44 8.20 2.23 -0.41
C SER A 44 7.52 2.22 -1.79
N PHE A 45 7.95 3.15 -2.64
CA PHE A 45 7.42 3.32 -4.00
C PHE A 45 8.53 3.53 -5.01
N VAL A 46 8.20 3.44 -6.28
CA VAL A 46 9.07 3.79 -7.41
C VAL A 46 8.52 5.00 -8.17
N HIS A 47 9.40 5.74 -8.83
CA HIS A 47 9.06 6.88 -9.67
C HIS A 47 9.45 6.56 -11.11
N LEU A 48 8.45 6.26 -11.96
CA LEU A 48 8.63 5.73 -13.30
C LEU A 48 8.56 6.80 -14.38
N THR A 49 9.47 6.78 -15.36
CA THR A 49 9.28 7.50 -16.63
C THR A 49 8.37 6.66 -17.51
N CYS A 50 7.12 7.07 -17.65
CA CYS A 50 6.11 6.31 -18.39
C CYS A 50 6.38 6.26 -19.89
N ASP A 51 6.89 7.38 -20.43
CA ASP A 51 7.25 7.52 -21.83
C ASP A 51 8.28 8.65 -22.01
N GLU A 52 9.12 8.57 -23.05
CA GLU A 52 10.14 9.58 -23.34
C GLU A 52 9.55 10.93 -23.73
N SER A 53 8.35 10.93 -24.33
CA SER A 53 7.62 12.17 -24.68
C SER A 53 7.06 12.90 -23.45
N LEU A 54 6.99 12.25 -22.28
CA LEU A 54 6.51 12.81 -21.03
C LEU A 54 7.58 12.68 -19.94
N PRO A 55 8.45 13.68 -19.76
CA PRO A 55 9.60 13.60 -18.86
C PRO A 55 9.22 13.51 -17.38
N MET A 56 8.01 13.95 -17.01
CA MET A 56 7.55 13.85 -15.63
C MET A 56 7.25 12.41 -15.25
N ARG A 57 7.96 11.90 -14.25
CA ARG A 57 7.76 10.57 -13.70
C ARG A 57 6.44 10.45 -12.92
N ARG A 58 6.00 9.22 -12.69
CA ARG A 58 4.81 8.90 -11.87
C ARG A 58 5.19 8.04 -10.67
N PRO A 59 4.81 8.44 -9.45
CA PRO A 59 5.01 7.61 -8.26
C PRO A 59 4.03 6.45 -8.28
N LEU A 60 4.53 5.23 -8.08
CA LEU A 60 3.73 4.01 -7.98
C LEU A 60 4.22 3.17 -6.82
N SER A 61 3.32 2.78 -5.93
CA SER A 61 3.63 1.95 -4.77
C SER A 61 4.10 0.57 -5.18
N ILE A 62 5.14 0.06 -4.52
CA ILE A 62 5.61 -1.31 -4.71
C ILE A 62 4.61 -2.26 -4.03
N MET A 63 4.11 -3.23 -4.80
CA MET A 63 3.21 -4.28 -4.32
C MET A 63 3.97 -5.51 -3.84
N ARG A 64 5.09 -5.83 -4.49
CA ARG A 64 5.97 -6.94 -4.15
C ARG A 64 7.40 -6.62 -4.56
N ALA A 65 8.35 -7.20 -3.86
CA ALA A 65 9.77 -7.13 -4.22
C ALA A 65 10.42 -8.50 -3.96
N ASP A 66 10.89 -9.13 -5.02
CA ASP A 66 11.62 -10.38 -4.97
C ASP A 66 13.12 -10.10 -5.22
N ALA A 67 13.88 -10.02 -4.13
CA ALA A 67 15.32 -9.75 -4.19
C ALA A 67 16.11 -10.88 -4.90
N ALA A 68 15.64 -12.14 -4.80
CA ALA A 68 16.31 -13.28 -5.42
C ALA A 68 16.15 -13.29 -6.93
N ARG A 69 14.96 -12.89 -7.42
CA ARG A 69 14.67 -12.76 -8.85
C ARG A 69 15.00 -11.38 -9.40
N GLY A 70 15.32 -10.41 -8.55
CA GLY A 70 15.60 -9.04 -8.93
C GLY A 70 14.40 -8.31 -9.53
N SER A 71 13.18 -8.61 -9.08
CA SER A 71 11.95 -8.05 -9.66
C SER A 71 11.07 -7.34 -8.65
N ILE A 72 10.34 -6.34 -9.14
CA ILE A 72 9.30 -5.64 -8.39
C ILE A 72 7.98 -5.69 -9.14
N ASP A 73 6.87 -5.74 -8.41
CA ASP A 73 5.52 -5.60 -8.95
C ASP A 73 4.92 -4.27 -8.48
N VAL A 74 4.26 -3.56 -9.39
CA VAL A 74 3.45 -2.37 -9.09
C VAL A 74 2.05 -2.53 -9.67
N LEU A 75 1.05 -2.08 -8.94
CA LEU A 75 -0.32 -1.96 -9.42
C LEU A 75 -0.63 -0.48 -9.66
N TYR A 76 -1.26 -0.17 -10.78
CA TYR A 76 -1.75 1.17 -11.06
C TYR A 76 -3.08 1.16 -11.82
N LYS A 77 -3.79 2.29 -11.74
CA LYS A 77 -4.98 2.58 -12.52
C LYS A 77 -4.67 3.76 -13.45
N VAL A 78 -5.08 3.66 -14.69
CA VAL A 78 -4.87 4.76 -15.66
C VAL A 78 -5.73 5.97 -15.29
N VAL A 79 -5.05 7.04 -14.87
CA VAL A 79 -5.64 8.32 -14.47
C VAL A 79 -4.92 9.48 -15.17
N GLY A 80 -4.81 9.44 -16.47
CA GLY A 80 -4.18 10.51 -17.25
C GLY A 80 -3.16 10.01 -18.27
N PRO A 81 -2.59 10.94 -19.07
CA PRO A 81 -1.81 10.57 -20.26
C PRO A 81 -0.55 9.77 -19.97
N GLY A 82 0.16 10.07 -18.87
CA GLY A 82 1.38 9.34 -18.53
C GLY A 82 1.14 7.86 -18.28
N LEU A 83 0.16 7.51 -17.44
CA LEU A 83 -0.18 6.12 -17.17
C LEU A 83 -0.87 5.44 -18.37
N ALA A 84 -1.55 6.20 -19.24
CA ALA A 84 -2.08 5.67 -20.50
C ALA A 84 -0.95 5.24 -21.44
N LEU A 85 0.15 5.99 -21.51
CA LEU A 85 1.35 5.60 -22.27
C LEU A 85 2.08 4.42 -21.63
N LEU A 86 2.16 4.37 -20.30
CA LEU A 86 2.71 3.22 -19.59
C LEU A 86 1.92 1.94 -19.90
N ALA A 87 0.59 2.06 -20.00
CA ALA A 87 -0.30 0.94 -20.30
C ALA A 87 -0.05 0.28 -21.69
N ASN A 88 0.64 0.96 -22.60
CA ASN A 88 1.03 0.43 -23.92
C ASN A 88 2.37 -0.35 -23.87
N LYS A 89 3.10 -0.32 -22.76
CA LYS A 89 4.35 -1.09 -22.64
C LYS A 89 4.04 -2.58 -22.56
N VAL A 90 4.86 -3.37 -23.24
CA VAL A 90 4.74 -4.84 -23.29
C VAL A 90 6.01 -5.49 -22.76
N ALA A 91 5.95 -6.79 -22.47
CA ALA A 91 7.12 -7.56 -22.07
C ALA A 91 8.29 -7.35 -23.03
N GLY A 92 9.48 -7.10 -22.48
CA GLY A 92 10.68 -6.77 -23.24
C GLY A 92 10.95 -5.26 -23.38
N ASN A 93 9.94 -4.40 -23.25
CA ASN A 93 10.17 -2.95 -23.23
C ASN A 93 10.97 -2.53 -21.99
N ARG A 94 11.49 -1.30 -22.00
CA ARG A 94 12.22 -0.73 -20.87
C ARG A 94 11.51 0.48 -20.30
N VAL A 95 11.64 0.64 -18.98
CA VAL A 95 11.05 1.73 -18.22
C VAL A 95 12.09 2.25 -17.25
N SER A 96 12.48 3.54 -17.39
CA SER A 96 13.39 4.13 -16.43
C SER A 96 12.72 4.25 -15.07
N THR A 97 13.29 3.55 -14.09
CA THR A 97 12.76 3.36 -12.73
C THR A 97 13.70 3.99 -11.73
N LEU A 98 13.19 4.92 -10.94
CA LEU A 98 13.90 5.53 -9.80
C LEU A 98 13.29 4.97 -8.52
N GLY A 99 14.08 4.30 -7.68
CA GLY A 99 13.59 3.71 -6.44
C GLY A 99 14.59 2.77 -5.74
N PRO A 100 14.18 2.14 -4.63
CA PRO A 100 12.94 2.42 -3.89
C PRO A 100 13.02 3.77 -3.17
N ILE A 101 11.88 4.42 -2.98
CA ILE A 101 11.78 5.75 -2.39
C ILE A 101 10.89 5.69 -1.15
N GLY A 102 11.24 6.49 -0.14
CA GLY A 102 10.42 6.70 1.04
C GLY A 102 10.80 5.82 2.23
N LYS A 103 10.18 6.14 3.37
CA LYS A 103 10.24 5.37 4.62
C LYS A 103 9.01 4.48 4.68
N GLY A 104 9.22 3.19 4.84
CA GLY A 104 8.15 2.20 4.90
C GLY A 104 7.46 2.11 6.26
N PHE A 105 6.51 1.19 6.34
CA PHE A 105 5.84 0.81 7.58
C PHE A 105 6.81 0.17 8.57
N VAL A 106 6.60 0.47 9.86
CA VAL A 106 7.38 -0.08 10.98
C VAL A 106 6.42 -0.75 11.95
N PRO A 107 6.12 -2.05 11.77
CA PRO A 107 5.28 -2.79 12.71
C PRO A 107 5.94 -2.94 14.08
N HIS A 108 5.15 -2.86 15.16
CA HIS A 108 5.61 -3.00 16.52
C HIS A 108 5.36 -4.42 17.05
N ALA A 109 6.41 -5.12 17.47
CA ALA A 109 6.36 -6.52 17.87
C ALA A 109 5.40 -6.81 19.05
N GLU A 110 5.17 -5.83 19.91
CA GLU A 110 4.21 -5.89 21.00
C GLU A 110 2.75 -5.86 20.53
N ARG A 111 2.50 -5.62 19.22
CA ARG A 111 1.17 -5.58 18.60
C ARG A 111 1.09 -6.51 17.39
N PRO A 112 1.17 -7.83 17.62
CA PRO A 112 1.30 -8.80 16.54
C PRO A 112 0.05 -8.97 15.67
N ARG A 113 -1.12 -8.49 16.10
CA ARG A 113 -2.35 -8.47 15.31
C ARG A 113 -2.37 -7.25 14.41
N THR A 114 -1.86 -7.41 13.19
CA THR A 114 -1.77 -6.30 12.25
C THR A 114 -2.99 -6.24 11.35
N LEU A 115 -3.74 -5.13 11.44
CA LEU A 115 -4.90 -4.83 10.59
C LEU A 115 -4.46 -3.95 9.42
N LEU A 116 -4.39 -4.54 8.23
CA LEU A 116 -3.91 -3.89 7.01
C LEU A 116 -5.10 -3.46 6.15
N VAL A 117 -5.28 -2.14 5.95
CA VAL A 117 -6.45 -1.58 5.28
C VAL A 117 -6.02 -0.89 3.98
N GLY A 118 -6.36 -1.48 2.83
CA GLY A 118 -6.01 -0.97 1.51
C GLY A 118 -7.21 -0.53 0.69
N GLY A 119 -7.13 0.64 0.03
CA GLY A 119 -8.20 1.14 -0.84
C GLY A 119 -7.73 1.44 -2.27
N GLY A 120 -8.33 0.81 -3.29
CA GLY A 120 -7.98 1.03 -4.69
C GLY A 120 -6.49 0.79 -4.95
N VAL A 121 -5.77 1.80 -5.48
CA VAL A 121 -4.32 1.72 -5.72
C VAL A 121 -3.47 1.77 -4.43
N GLY A 122 -4.09 1.89 -3.26
CA GLY A 122 -3.45 1.71 -1.95
C GLY A 122 -3.42 0.25 -1.46
N ILE A 123 -3.99 -0.70 -2.21
CA ILE A 123 -3.87 -2.15 -1.95
C ILE A 123 -2.41 -2.64 -1.99
N PRO A 124 -1.55 -2.23 -2.96
CA PRO A 124 -0.18 -2.68 -3.09
C PRO A 124 0.65 -2.66 -1.81
N PRO A 125 0.78 -1.56 -1.06
CA PRO A 125 1.58 -1.54 0.15
C PRO A 125 1.10 -2.52 1.21
N MET A 126 -0.21 -2.81 1.26
CA MET A 126 -0.79 -3.78 2.20
C MET A 126 -0.42 -5.21 1.82
N VAL A 127 -0.42 -5.53 0.52
CA VAL A 127 0.04 -6.84 0.02
C VAL A 127 1.51 -7.05 0.34
N PHE A 128 2.35 -6.03 0.12
CA PHE A 128 3.77 -6.11 0.40
C PHE A 128 4.05 -6.25 1.91
N LEU A 129 3.32 -5.51 2.75
CA LEU A 129 3.45 -5.64 4.20
C LEU A 129 3.01 -7.02 4.67
N ALA A 130 1.91 -7.54 4.17
CA ALA A 130 1.43 -8.89 4.48
C ALA A 130 2.44 -9.97 4.07
N GLU A 131 3.07 -9.83 2.88
CA GLU A 131 4.12 -10.73 2.40
C GLU A 131 5.30 -10.81 3.37
N ARG A 132 5.73 -9.67 3.91
CA ARG A 132 6.84 -9.61 4.87
C ARG A 132 6.48 -10.13 6.25
N LEU A 133 5.27 -9.82 6.73
CA LEU A 133 4.83 -10.24 8.07
C LEU A 133 4.61 -11.75 8.14
N ARG A 134 4.06 -12.39 7.09
CA ARG A 134 3.82 -13.84 7.08
C ARG A 134 5.09 -14.69 7.18
N GLU A 135 6.26 -14.12 6.89
CA GLU A 135 7.54 -14.80 7.01
C GLU A 135 7.95 -15.06 8.48
N GLN A 136 7.26 -14.42 9.42
CA GLN A 136 7.52 -14.51 10.86
C GLN A 136 6.26 -15.01 11.58
N ALA A 137 6.37 -16.14 12.28
CA ALA A 137 5.23 -16.86 12.86
C ALA A 137 4.44 -16.08 13.93
N ASP A 138 5.07 -15.12 14.57
CA ASP A 138 4.43 -14.32 15.64
C ASP A 138 3.40 -13.34 15.12
N TRP A 139 3.51 -12.90 13.87
CA TRP A 139 2.60 -11.94 13.27
C TRP A 139 1.28 -12.58 12.80
N LYS A 140 0.19 -11.87 13.02
CA LYS A 140 -1.18 -12.27 12.65
C LYS A 140 -1.83 -11.21 11.77
N PRO A 141 -1.39 -11.08 10.50
CA PRO A 141 -1.94 -10.08 9.59
C PRO A 141 -3.37 -10.46 9.16
N LEU A 142 -4.27 -9.46 9.18
CA LEU A 142 -5.56 -9.47 8.50
C LEU A 142 -5.58 -8.34 7.48
N VAL A 143 -5.85 -8.66 6.22
CA VAL A 143 -5.87 -7.67 5.14
C VAL A 143 -7.31 -7.39 4.71
N LEU A 144 -7.73 -6.14 4.82
CA LEU A 144 -9.00 -5.65 4.35
C LEU A 144 -8.79 -4.76 3.13
N MET A 145 -9.50 -5.04 2.05
CA MET A 145 -9.34 -4.31 0.78
C MET A 145 -10.66 -3.71 0.34
N GLY A 146 -10.66 -2.42 0.01
CA GLY A 146 -11.79 -1.70 -0.53
C GLY A 146 -11.60 -1.30 -1.99
N SER A 147 -12.64 -1.37 -2.80
CA SER A 147 -12.60 -0.86 -4.16
C SER A 147 -13.98 -0.36 -4.63
N GLU A 148 -13.98 0.79 -5.30
CA GLU A 148 -15.16 1.34 -5.98
C GLU A 148 -15.38 0.73 -7.37
N VAL A 149 -14.38 0.02 -7.88
CA VAL A 149 -14.36 -0.63 -9.20
C VAL A 149 -14.03 -2.12 -9.02
N PRO A 150 -14.15 -2.98 -10.04
CA PRO A 150 -13.72 -4.38 -9.93
C PRO A 150 -12.29 -4.47 -9.38
N PHE A 151 -12.05 -5.46 -8.53
CA PHE A 151 -10.71 -5.69 -7.98
C PHE A 151 -9.73 -6.11 -9.09
N PRO A 152 -8.43 -5.75 -9.00
CA PRO A 152 -7.41 -6.16 -9.97
C PRO A 152 -6.98 -7.62 -9.78
N PHE A 153 -7.95 -8.48 -9.47
CA PHE A 153 -7.84 -9.93 -9.34
C PHE A 153 -9.24 -10.56 -9.33
N ARG A 154 -9.34 -11.84 -9.61
CA ARG A 154 -10.59 -12.59 -9.48
C ARG A 154 -10.77 -13.02 -8.02
N ALA A 155 -11.65 -12.34 -7.30
CA ALA A 155 -12.01 -12.73 -5.93
C ALA A 155 -12.58 -14.15 -5.90
N ARG A 156 -12.30 -14.88 -4.80
CA ARG A 156 -12.86 -16.21 -4.52
C ARG A 156 -13.31 -16.30 -3.06
N PRO A 157 -14.20 -17.24 -2.72
CA PRO A 157 -14.50 -17.53 -1.32
C PRO A 157 -13.23 -17.99 -0.58
N SER A 158 -13.03 -17.46 0.62
CA SER A 158 -11.92 -17.84 1.50
C SER A 158 -12.23 -19.12 2.26
N THR A 159 -11.22 -19.94 2.45
CA THR A 159 -11.24 -21.11 3.37
C THR A 159 -10.67 -20.77 4.73
N ILE A 160 -10.03 -19.58 4.86
CA ILE A 160 -9.45 -19.12 6.12
C ILE A 160 -10.53 -18.40 6.92
N LEU A 161 -10.81 -18.89 8.12
CA LEU A 161 -11.76 -18.24 9.02
C LEU A 161 -11.20 -16.94 9.57
N VAL A 162 -12.05 -15.90 9.60
CA VAL A 162 -11.77 -14.62 10.26
C VAL A 162 -12.84 -14.42 11.33
N PRO A 163 -12.57 -14.83 12.59
CA PRO A 163 -13.51 -14.59 13.69
C PRO A 163 -13.84 -13.12 13.79
N GLY A 164 -15.14 -12.79 13.89
CA GLY A 164 -15.62 -11.41 13.94
C GLY A 164 -15.84 -10.73 12.59
N ALA A 165 -15.53 -11.36 11.48
CA ALA A 165 -16.00 -10.87 10.18
C ALA A 165 -17.53 -10.94 10.10
N PRO A 166 -18.21 -9.93 9.52
CA PRO A 166 -19.66 -9.99 9.32
C PRO A 166 -20.09 -11.20 8.51
N GLU A 167 -21.30 -11.71 8.78
CA GLU A 167 -21.85 -12.87 8.09
C GLU A 167 -21.92 -12.62 6.56
N GLY A 168 -21.55 -13.65 5.78
CA GLY A 168 -21.53 -13.57 4.31
C GLY A 168 -20.30 -12.89 3.72
N VAL A 169 -19.45 -12.24 4.52
CA VAL A 169 -18.21 -11.59 4.05
C VAL A 169 -17.10 -12.64 3.95
N ILE A 170 -17.04 -13.31 2.81
CA ILE A 170 -16.16 -14.45 2.56
C ILE A 170 -15.18 -14.24 1.39
N ALA A 171 -15.39 -13.20 0.55
CA ALA A 171 -14.51 -12.94 -0.59
C ALA A 171 -13.10 -12.56 -0.15
N CYS A 172 -12.10 -13.13 -0.81
CA CYS A 172 -10.68 -12.91 -0.52
C CYS A 172 -9.85 -12.67 -1.79
N MET A 173 -8.65 -12.15 -1.60
CA MET A 173 -7.62 -12.10 -2.64
C MET A 173 -6.92 -13.47 -2.73
N PRO A 174 -6.94 -14.14 -3.92
CA PRO A 174 -6.33 -15.48 -4.09
C PRO A 174 -4.87 -15.57 -3.65
N LEU A 175 -4.07 -14.56 -3.97
CA LEU A 175 -2.65 -14.52 -3.63
C LEU A 175 -2.42 -14.58 -2.10
N LEU A 176 -3.20 -13.83 -1.33
CA LEU A 176 -3.10 -13.83 0.13
C LEU A 176 -3.61 -15.16 0.72
N GLU A 177 -4.69 -15.70 0.15
CA GLU A 177 -5.21 -17.01 0.53
C GLU A 177 -4.17 -18.13 0.33
N GLU A 178 -3.44 -18.11 -0.80
CA GLU A 178 -2.34 -19.05 -1.07
C GLU A 178 -1.17 -18.89 -0.10
N TRP A 179 -0.99 -17.70 0.43
CA TRP A 179 0.02 -17.42 1.45
C TRP A 179 -0.41 -17.79 2.88
N GLY A 180 -1.66 -18.22 3.07
CA GLY A 180 -2.24 -18.45 4.39
C GLY A 180 -2.55 -17.17 5.16
N VAL A 181 -2.62 -16.02 4.46
CA VAL A 181 -2.95 -14.71 5.04
C VAL A 181 -4.44 -14.42 4.86
N PRO A 182 -5.21 -14.30 5.94
CA PRO A 182 -6.62 -13.96 5.85
C PRO A 182 -6.83 -12.59 5.22
N SER A 183 -7.79 -12.50 4.28
CA SER A 183 -8.22 -11.24 3.70
C SER A 183 -9.72 -11.18 3.51
N ARG A 184 -10.31 -9.98 3.53
CA ARG A 184 -11.71 -9.73 3.23
C ARG A 184 -11.84 -8.48 2.37
N LEU A 185 -12.89 -8.47 1.55
CA LEU A 185 -13.12 -7.43 0.55
C LEU A 185 -14.35 -6.61 0.90
N ALA A 186 -14.31 -5.32 0.57
CA ALA A 186 -15.41 -4.39 0.75
C ALA A 186 -15.67 -3.57 -0.53
N SER A 187 -16.92 -3.38 -0.91
CA SER A 187 -17.30 -2.56 -2.05
C SER A 187 -18.75 -2.15 -1.94
N LEU A 188 -19.07 -0.94 -2.39
CA LEU A 188 -20.46 -0.48 -2.56
C LEU A 188 -21.14 -1.05 -3.82
N ALA A 189 -20.40 -1.77 -4.66
CA ALA A 189 -20.93 -2.33 -5.91
C ALA A 189 -21.65 -3.68 -5.74
N GLY A 190 -21.80 -4.20 -4.50
CA GLY A 190 -22.53 -5.44 -4.23
C GLY A 190 -21.88 -6.70 -4.81
N TYR A 191 -20.54 -6.75 -4.88
CA TYR A 191 -19.86 -7.95 -5.37
C TYR A 191 -20.06 -9.14 -4.42
N PRO A 192 -20.32 -10.36 -4.96
CA PRO A 192 -20.61 -11.53 -4.14
C PRO A 192 -19.53 -11.82 -3.09
N GLY A 193 -19.97 -12.02 -1.86
CA GLY A 193 -19.08 -12.33 -0.72
C GLY A 193 -18.24 -11.15 -0.21
N CYS A 194 -18.40 -9.96 -0.77
CA CYS A 194 -17.80 -8.73 -0.24
C CYS A 194 -18.71 -8.10 0.82
N TYR A 195 -18.11 -7.34 1.72
CA TYR A 195 -18.83 -6.42 2.60
C TYR A 195 -19.42 -5.29 1.75
N GLU A 196 -20.74 -5.07 1.86
CA GLU A 196 -21.42 -3.96 1.18
C GLU A 196 -21.25 -2.69 2.01
N GLY A 197 -20.23 -1.89 1.67
CA GLY A 197 -19.86 -0.70 2.42
C GLY A 197 -18.39 -0.32 2.21
N TYR A 198 -17.92 0.62 3.04
CA TYR A 198 -16.53 1.03 3.02
C TYR A 198 -15.62 0.05 3.78
N VAL A 199 -14.39 -0.07 3.34
CA VAL A 199 -13.39 -0.93 3.99
C VAL A 199 -13.11 -0.51 5.45
N THR A 200 -13.28 0.77 5.76
CA THR A 200 -13.14 1.30 7.12
C THR A 200 -14.29 0.88 8.03
N ASP A 201 -15.50 0.69 7.49
CA ASP A 201 -16.65 0.16 8.24
C ASP A 201 -16.46 -1.32 8.53
N LEU A 202 -15.94 -2.09 7.56
CA LEU A 202 -15.54 -3.48 7.76
C LEU A 202 -14.44 -3.60 8.84
N ALA A 203 -13.44 -2.71 8.81
CA ALA A 203 -12.42 -2.63 9.85
C ALA A 203 -13.03 -2.35 11.24
N ALA A 204 -13.94 -1.39 11.32
CA ALA A 204 -14.64 -1.05 12.57
C ALA A 204 -15.51 -2.21 13.08
N ALA A 205 -16.21 -2.92 12.18
CA ALA A 205 -17.01 -4.10 12.52
C ALA A 205 -16.14 -5.21 13.12
N TRP A 206 -15.01 -5.52 12.48
CA TRP A 206 -14.07 -6.52 13.01
C TRP A 206 -13.48 -6.10 14.36
N LEU A 207 -13.03 -4.85 14.52
CA LEU A 207 -12.52 -4.35 15.79
C LEU A 207 -13.56 -4.40 16.91
N THR A 208 -14.83 -4.11 16.59
CA THR A 208 -15.94 -4.20 17.55
C THR A 208 -16.19 -5.63 18.05
N SER A 209 -15.87 -6.65 17.24
CA SER A 209 -16.04 -8.05 17.59
C SER A 209 -14.95 -8.59 18.51
N LEU A 210 -13.84 -7.88 18.68
CA LEU A 210 -12.74 -8.30 19.55
C LEU A 210 -13.08 -8.04 21.01
N ASP A 211 -12.54 -8.90 21.88
CA ASP A 211 -12.49 -8.60 23.29
C ASP A 211 -11.70 -7.31 23.53
N PRO A 212 -12.17 -6.38 24.39
CA PRO A 212 -11.45 -5.13 24.69
C PRO A 212 -9.97 -5.33 25.09
N SER A 213 -9.67 -6.44 25.79
CA SER A 213 -8.28 -6.76 26.16
C SER A 213 -7.40 -7.08 24.95
N ALA A 214 -7.98 -7.61 23.88
CA ALA A 214 -7.26 -7.97 22.65
C ALA A 214 -6.90 -6.75 21.78
N LEU A 215 -7.50 -5.57 22.01
CA LEU A 215 -7.17 -4.34 21.30
C LEU A 215 -5.74 -3.86 21.60
N GLY A 216 -5.21 -4.22 22.79
CA GLY A 216 -3.81 -3.97 23.14
C GLY A 216 -2.79 -4.58 22.19
N ASP A 217 -3.14 -5.68 21.52
CA ASP A 217 -2.29 -6.40 20.57
C ASP A 217 -2.47 -5.92 19.11
N VAL A 218 -3.39 -4.99 18.85
CA VAL A 218 -3.73 -4.56 17.49
C VAL A 218 -2.99 -3.30 17.09
N GLU A 219 -2.42 -3.28 15.89
CA GLU A 219 -1.94 -2.10 15.19
C GLU A 219 -2.55 -2.05 13.78
N MET A 220 -2.97 -0.85 13.35
CA MET A 220 -3.55 -0.62 12.03
C MET A 220 -2.54 0.01 11.07
N PHE A 221 -2.57 -0.42 9.83
CA PHE A 221 -1.80 0.14 8.71
C PHE A 221 -2.76 0.44 7.58
N ALA A 222 -2.70 1.64 7.00
CA ALA A 222 -3.63 2.02 5.95
C ALA A 222 -2.93 2.72 4.77
N CYS A 223 -3.40 2.41 3.56
CA CYS A 223 -3.02 3.10 2.34
C CYS A 223 -4.22 3.20 1.39
N GLY A 224 -4.43 4.38 0.80
CA GLY A 224 -5.55 4.64 -0.10
C GLY A 224 -5.87 6.13 -0.22
N PRO A 225 -7.02 6.48 -0.78
CA PRO A 225 -7.45 7.87 -0.91
C PRO A 225 -7.48 8.61 0.43
N THR A 226 -7.16 9.90 0.43
CA THR A 226 -7.11 10.73 1.64
C THR A 226 -8.38 10.65 2.50
N VAL A 227 -9.55 10.54 1.88
CA VAL A 227 -10.83 10.38 2.59
C VAL A 227 -10.86 9.07 3.37
N MET A 228 -10.40 7.98 2.75
CA MET A 228 -10.30 6.68 3.42
C MET A 228 -9.27 6.71 4.57
N LEU A 229 -8.12 7.36 4.38
CA LEU A 229 -7.09 7.48 5.41
C LEU A 229 -7.59 8.28 6.63
N LYS A 230 -8.36 9.35 6.41
CA LYS A 230 -9.03 10.10 7.49
C LYS A 230 -10.03 9.21 8.25
N ALA A 231 -10.82 8.41 7.54
CA ALA A 231 -11.76 7.47 8.14
C ALA A 231 -11.02 6.37 8.93
N ALA A 232 -9.93 5.81 8.40
CA ALA A 232 -9.09 4.83 9.11
C ALA A 232 -8.48 5.42 10.38
N ALA A 233 -7.98 6.65 10.33
CA ALA A 233 -7.49 7.37 11.50
C ALA A 233 -8.57 7.59 12.57
N ALA A 234 -9.81 7.89 12.14
CA ALA A 234 -10.95 8.03 13.06
C ALA A 234 -11.33 6.69 13.70
N VAL A 235 -11.33 5.60 12.93
CA VAL A 235 -11.55 4.24 13.45
C VAL A 235 -10.47 3.90 14.49
N ALA A 236 -9.19 4.08 14.15
CA ALA A 236 -8.09 3.78 15.06
C ALA A 236 -8.20 4.57 16.39
N ARG A 237 -8.57 5.85 16.32
CA ARG A 237 -8.83 6.69 17.53
C ARG A 237 -9.99 6.15 18.38
N ARG A 238 -11.11 5.78 17.73
CA ARG A 238 -12.27 5.22 18.41
C ARG A 238 -11.93 3.99 19.24
N PHE A 239 -11.05 3.13 18.73
CA PHE A 239 -10.63 1.91 19.41
C PHE A 239 -9.33 2.05 20.23
N GLY A 240 -8.73 3.23 20.27
CA GLY A 240 -7.50 3.49 21.03
C GLY A 240 -6.26 2.77 20.50
N ILE A 241 -6.26 2.33 19.25
CA ILE A 241 -5.14 1.59 18.63
C ILE A 241 -4.23 2.53 17.84
N PRO A 242 -2.92 2.24 17.72
CA PRO A 242 -2.02 2.96 16.82
C PRO A 242 -2.35 2.69 15.37
N CYS A 243 -2.09 3.68 14.51
CA CYS A 243 -2.34 3.57 13.08
C CYS A 243 -1.26 4.31 12.29
N GLN A 244 -0.60 3.60 11.38
CA GLN A 244 0.30 4.18 10.39
C GLN A 244 -0.42 4.32 9.06
N VAL A 245 -0.29 5.49 8.41
CA VAL A 245 -0.91 5.79 7.12
C VAL A 245 0.15 6.11 6.07
N SER A 246 -0.01 5.58 4.86
CA SER A 246 0.83 5.91 3.71
C SER A 246 0.12 6.94 2.85
N LEU A 247 0.72 8.13 2.73
CA LEU A 247 0.17 9.26 1.97
C LEU A 247 0.55 9.19 0.50
N GLU A 248 -0.36 9.65 -0.36
CA GLU A 248 -0.14 9.89 -1.77
C GLU A 248 -0.10 11.39 -2.04
N GLU A 249 0.94 11.86 -2.76
CA GLU A 249 1.10 13.25 -3.16
C GLU A 249 1.67 13.38 -4.57
N PHE A 250 1.39 14.50 -5.20
CA PHE A 250 2.04 14.84 -6.47
C PHE A 250 3.54 15.02 -6.28
N MET A 251 4.32 14.36 -7.13
CA MET A 251 5.78 14.37 -7.02
C MET A 251 6.42 14.79 -8.33
N ALA A 252 7.27 15.81 -8.27
CA ALA A 252 8.12 16.19 -9.39
C ALA A 252 9.48 15.48 -9.33
N CYS A 253 10.22 15.59 -8.23
CA CYS A 253 11.55 15.01 -8.11
C CYS A 253 11.60 13.67 -7.34
N ALA A 254 10.70 13.44 -6.39
CA ALA A 254 10.64 12.30 -5.47
C ALA A 254 11.91 12.04 -4.62
N VAL A 255 12.88 12.95 -4.63
CA VAL A 255 14.16 12.85 -3.88
C VAL A 255 14.36 14.02 -2.90
N GLY A 256 13.30 14.79 -2.63
CA GLY A 256 13.31 15.84 -1.61
C GLY A 256 13.81 17.20 -2.06
N GLY A 257 14.21 17.38 -3.33
CA GLY A 257 14.80 18.64 -3.82
C GLY A 257 13.78 19.75 -4.07
N CYS A 258 12.58 19.42 -4.57
CA CYS A 258 11.58 20.42 -5.00
C CYS A 258 10.55 20.81 -3.95
N ALA A 259 10.43 20.04 -2.84
CA ALA A 259 9.41 20.18 -1.80
C ALA A 259 7.93 20.16 -2.29
N GLY A 260 7.66 19.76 -3.54
CA GLY A 260 6.32 19.73 -4.12
C GLY A 260 5.35 18.71 -3.47
N CYS A 261 5.90 17.73 -2.74
CA CYS A 261 5.12 16.75 -1.99
C CYS A 261 5.08 17.05 -0.48
N ALA A 262 5.22 18.33 -0.09
CA ALA A 262 5.22 18.70 1.32
C ALA A 262 3.80 18.73 1.88
N VAL A 263 3.61 18.05 3.03
CA VAL A 263 2.37 18.00 3.80
C VAL A 263 2.60 18.52 5.20
N ARG A 264 1.55 19.10 5.82
CA ARG A 264 1.60 19.51 7.23
C ARG A 264 1.48 18.28 8.12
N VAL A 265 2.36 18.17 9.09
CA VAL A 265 2.41 17.11 10.10
C VAL A 265 2.57 17.74 11.46
N GLU A 266 1.78 17.32 12.43
CA GLU A 266 1.95 17.72 13.83
C GLU A 266 3.12 16.95 14.44
N THR A 267 4.04 17.67 15.08
CA THR A 267 5.20 17.10 15.78
C THR A 267 5.20 17.55 17.25
N PRO A 268 5.98 16.94 18.14
CA PRO A 268 6.10 17.39 19.53
C PRO A 268 6.51 18.87 19.68
N GLU A 269 7.24 19.40 18.69
CA GLU A 269 7.70 20.80 18.65
C GLU A 269 6.68 21.74 17.96
N GLY A 270 5.55 21.22 17.52
CA GLY A 270 4.51 21.94 16.78
C GLY A 270 4.40 21.51 15.31
N PRO A 271 3.56 22.19 14.53
CA PRO A 271 3.33 21.86 13.14
C PRO A 271 4.58 22.05 12.28
N ALA A 272 4.88 21.07 11.44
CA ALA A 272 6.02 21.11 10.51
C ALA A 272 5.62 20.65 9.11
N MET A 273 6.29 21.17 8.07
CA MET A 273 6.14 20.67 6.71
C MET A 273 7.08 19.50 6.48
N LYS A 274 6.51 18.33 6.15
CA LYS A 274 7.25 17.09 5.86
C LYS A 274 7.05 16.69 4.41
N ARG A 275 8.12 16.21 3.77
CA ARG A 275 8.08 15.78 2.36
C ARG A 275 7.73 14.31 2.29
N VAL A 276 6.65 13.96 1.64
CA VAL A 276 6.17 12.57 1.52
C VAL A 276 7.24 11.65 0.93
N CYS A 277 8.04 12.13 -0.02
CA CYS A 277 9.10 11.32 -0.64
C CYS A 277 10.33 11.06 0.23
N VAL A 278 10.58 11.85 1.28
CA VAL A 278 11.80 11.75 2.11
C VAL A 278 11.48 11.44 3.58
N ASP A 279 10.48 12.14 4.12
CA ASP A 279 10.08 12.02 5.51
C ASP A 279 9.03 10.92 5.71
N GLY A 280 8.23 10.62 4.65
CA GLY A 280 7.23 9.57 4.52
C GLY A 280 7.62 8.53 3.45
N PRO A 281 6.66 7.92 2.76
CA PRO A 281 5.21 8.25 2.71
C PRO A 281 4.42 7.83 3.96
N VAL A 282 5.02 7.00 4.82
CA VAL A 282 4.35 6.48 6.01
C VAL A 282 4.53 7.45 7.19
N PHE A 283 3.42 7.76 7.84
CA PHE A 283 3.34 8.64 9.02
C PHE A 283 2.37 8.06 10.06
N ASP A 284 2.52 8.46 11.32
CA ASP A 284 1.49 8.27 12.33
C ASP A 284 0.21 9.02 11.93
N SER A 285 -0.92 8.33 11.94
CA SER A 285 -2.20 8.90 11.54
C SER A 285 -2.64 10.09 12.41
N ARG A 286 -2.24 10.14 13.68
CA ARG A 286 -2.52 11.25 14.61
C ARG A 286 -1.74 12.50 14.23
N ALA A 287 -0.53 12.32 13.71
CA ALA A 287 0.31 13.42 13.27
C ALA A 287 -0.19 14.08 11.97
N VAL A 288 -0.78 13.29 11.07
CA VAL A 288 -1.28 13.78 9.77
C VAL A 288 -2.74 14.24 9.84
N PHE A 289 -3.55 13.53 10.63
CA PHE A 289 -4.98 13.82 10.80
C PHE A 289 -5.29 14.09 12.28
N PRO A 290 -4.82 15.21 12.85
CA PRO A 290 -5.14 15.60 14.22
C PRO A 290 -6.65 15.80 14.38
N VAL A 291 -7.12 15.84 15.64
CA VAL A 291 -8.54 16.11 16.00
C VAL A 291 -8.83 17.59 15.85
#